data_a70a05c7e37330a95ea01d63937c9491
#
_entry.id   a70a05c7e37330a95ea01d63937c9491
#
_cell.length_a   1.000
_cell.length_b   1.000
_cell.length_c   1.000
_cell.angle_alpha   90.00
_cell.angle_beta   90.00
_cell.angle_gamma   90.00
#
_symmetry.space_group_name_H-M   'P 1'
#
loop_
_entity.id
_entity.type
_entity.pdbx_description
1 polymer ?
#
loop_
_entity_poly.entity_id
_entity_poly.type
_entity_poly.pdbx_seq_one_letter_code
_entity_poly.pdbx_strand_id
1 'polypeptide(L)'
;MRRQIAVVTGAAGGFGTAISKVLLDIGYLVAATDVSSQKLALLKERLGQPESLATFEMDVTDLASVEQAAQQIVETFGETITVLVNNAGIINRAFCLSGQGFSETTKVINVNLIGAFNSTSIFVRYMARLKYGRIINIASIAGIWGAAGSSAYGASKAGLISATESWGRELGPLNISVTAVAPGVCKTDMLEQFVESGPMESAGEDKVVRSIVPVGRWGTPDDVAEVVGFLASCKTNYLNSAVIPLDGGMRVGTL
;
A
#
# COMPACT_ATOMS: atom_id res chain seq x y z
N MET A 1 -9.95 24.84 10.80
CA MET A 1 -9.02 23.71 11.06
C MET A 1 -8.03 23.63 9.91
N ARG A 2 -6.74 23.38 10.17
CA ARG A 2 -5.79 23.12 9.09
C ARG A 2 -6.18 21.79 8.41
N ARG A 3 -6.13 21.75 7.08
CA ARG A 3 -6.37 20.50 6.33
C ARG A 3 -5.29 19.48 6.71
N GLN A 4 -5.70 18.23 6.88
CA GLN A 4 -4.80 17.12 7.19
C GLN A 4 -4.12 16.62 5.91
N ILE A 5 -2.88 16.20 6.03
CA ILE A 5 -2.08 15.70 4.89
C ILE A 5 -2.02 14.18 4.97
N ALA A 6 -2.31 13.54 3.84
CA ALA A 6 -2.11 12.12 3.62
C ALA A 6 -0.96 11.91 2.63
N VAL A 7 0.02 11.12 3.03
CA VAL A 7 1.13 10.69 2.16
C VAL A 7 0.82 9.30 1.63
N VAL A 8 0.91 9.13 0.31
CA VAL A 8 0.70 7.82 -0.35
C VAL A 8 1.95 7.45 -1.11
N THR A 9 2.60 6.34 -0.72
CA THR A 9 3.78 5.83 -1.43
C THR A 9 3.37 4.91 -2.59
N GLY A 10 4.11 4.94 -3.70
CA GLY A 10 3.73 4.20 -4.91
C GLY A 10 2.38 4.67 -5.47
N ALA A 11 2.11 5.97 -5.38
CA ALA A 11 0.82 6.57 -5.69
C ALA A 11 0.43 6.45 -7.17
N ALA A 12 1.39 6.32 -8.06
CA ALA A 12 1.14 6.22 -9.49
C ALA A 12 0.79 4.79 -9.98
N GLY A 13 0.80 3.80 -9.08
CA GLY A 13 0.29 2.45 -9.34
C GLY A 13 -1.24 2.34 -9.24
N GLY A 14 -1.79 1.18 -9.59
CA GLY A 14 -3.25 0.97 -9.61
C GLY A 14 -3.93 1.27 -8.27
N PHE A 15 -3.49 0.66 -7.18
CA PHE A 15 -4.02 0.95 -5.84
C PHE A 15 -3.73 2.39 -5.41
N GLY A 16 -2.49 2.87 -5.64
CA GLY A 16 -2.08 4.21 -5.25
C GLY A 16 -2.93 5.31 -5.88
N THR A 17 -3.30 5.14 -7.16
CA THR A 17 -4.20 6.07 -7.88
C THR A 17 -5.59 6.12 -7.23
N ALA A 18 -6.20 4.96 -6.98
CA ALA A 18 -7.53 4.88 -6.37
C ALA A 18 -7.52 5.39 -4.91
N ILE A 19 -6.50 5.04 -4.14
CA ILE A 19 -6.30 5.53 -2.77
C ILE A 19 -6.15 7.04 -2.75
N SER A 20 -5.31 7.61 -3.63
CA SER A 20 -5.13 9.06 -3.72
C SER A 20 -6.45 9.76 -4.02
N LYS A 21 -7.25 9.21 -4.96
CA LYS A 21 -8.57 9.75 -5.31
C LYS A 21 -9.51 9.76 -4.10
N VAL A 22 -9.68 8.65 -3.41
CA VAL A 22 -10.58 8.56 -2.23
C VAL A 22 -10.13 9.52 -1.13
N LEU A 23 -8.82 9.64 -0.85
CA LEU A 23 -8.32 10.58 0.15
C LEU A 23 -8.59 12.05 -0.22
N LEU A 24 -8.51 12.41 -1.51
CA LEU A 24 -8.92 13.73 -2.01
C LEU A 24 -10.43 13.96 -1.80
N ASP A 25 -11.24 12.97 -2.16
CA ASP A 25 -12.72 13.05 -2.08
C ASP A 25 -13.20 13.24 -0.63
N ILE A 26 -12.49 12.67 0.35
CA ILE A 26 -12.79 12.86 1.79
C ILE A 26 -12.09 14.08 2.41
N GLY A 27 -11.40 14.90 1.61
CA GLY A 27 -10.94 16.22 2.00
C GLY A 27 -9.49 16.33 2.50
N TYR A 28 -8.65 15.33 2.33
CA TYR A 28 -7.22 15.43 2.63
C TYR A 28 -6.49 16.27 1.58
N LEU A 29 -5.39 16.90 2.01
CA LEU A 29 -4.31 17.26 1.11
C LEU A 29 -3.51 15.98 0.84
N VAL A 30 -3.34 15.62 -0.43
CA VAL A 30 -2.67 14.36 -0.80
C VAL A 30 -1.29 14.64 -1.36
N ALA A 31 -0.28 14.14 -0.65
CA ALA A 31 1.09 14.06 -1.11
C ALA A 31 1.30 12.68 -1.79
N ALA A 32 1.14 12.65 -3.09
CA ALA A 32 1.33 11.46 -3.90
C ALA A 32 2.81 11.27 -4.23
N THR A 33 3.42 10.17 -3.77
CA THR A 33 4.84 9.90 -3.99
C THR A 33 5.06 8.64 -4.81
N ASP A 34 6.00 8.67 -5.73
CA ASP A 34 6.42 7.53 -6.56
C ASP A 34 7.86 7.75 -7.03
N VAL A 35 8.56 6.68 -7.40
CA VAL A 35 9.91 6.75 -7.96
C VAL A 35 9.92 7.31 -9.39
N SER A 36 8.80 7.32 -10.08
CA SER A 36 8.65 7.75 -11.47
C SER A 36 7.94 9.09 -11.57
N SER A 37 8.69 10.15 -11.83
CA SER A 37 8.14 11.49 -12.10
C SER A 37 7.19 11.51 -13.30
N GLN A 38 7.44 10.69 -14.33
CA GLN A 38 6.55 10.57 -15.48
C GLN A 38 5.18 9.99 -15.11
N LYS A 39 5.16 8.91 -14.31
CA LYS A 39 3.90 8.32 -13.83
C LYS A 39 3.15 9.25 -12.88
N LEU A 40 3.86 10.02 -12.07
CA LEU A 40 3.27 11.06 -11.21
C LEU A 40 2.60 12.17 -12.02
N ALA A 41 3.17 12.59 -13.14
CA ALA A 41 2.56 13.57 -14.04
C ALA A 41 1.23 13.02 -14.60
N LEU A 42 1.23 11.77 -15.09
CA LEU A 42 0.02 11.10 -15.57
C LEU A 42 -1.04 10.91 -14.47
N LEU A 43 -0.62 10.59 -13.24
CA LEU A 43 -1.54 10.53 -12.10
C LEU A 43 -2.23 11.88 -11.88
N LYS A 44 -1.46 12.97 -11.88
CA LYS A 44 -1.96 14.31 -11.67
C LYS A 44 -2.99 14.72 -12.74
N GLU A 45 -2.72 14.41 -14.00
CA GLU A 45 -3.67 14.61 -15.11
C GLU A 45 -4.94 13.78 -14.94
N ARG A 46 -4.79 12.48 -14.63
CA ARG A 46 -5.91 11.55 -14.44
C ARG A 46 -6.84 11.98 -13.31
N LEU A 47 -6.31 12.57 -12.24
CA LEU A 47 -7.09 13.07 -11.11
C LEU A 47 -7.57 14.53 -11.27
N GLY A 48 -7.40 15.14 -12.45
CA GLY A 48 -7.92 16.47 -12.76
C GLY A 48 -7.14 17.62 -12.12
N GLN A 49 -5.92 17.37 -11.68
CA GLN A 49 -4.99 18.38 -11.14
C GLN A 49 -5.55 19.26 -9.99
N PRO A 50 -6.25 18.71 -8.98
CA PRO A 50 -6.82 19.54 -7.93
C PRO A 50 -5.70 20.19 -7.09
N GLU A 51 -5.94 21.40 -6.56
CA GLU A 51 -4.97 22.11 -5.69
C GLU A 51 -4.63 21.32 -4.41
N SER A 52 -5.49 20.39 -4.01
CA SER A 52 -5.27 19.49 -2.87
C SER A 52 -4.34 18.31 -3.18
N LEU A 53 -3.86 18.16 -4.42
CA LEU A 53 -2.92 17.12 -4.84
C LEU A 53 -1.57 17.72 -5.23
N ALA A 54 -0.52 17.28 -4.57
CA ALA A 54 0.86 17.51 -5.03
C ALA A 54 1.61 16.17 -5.18
N THR A 55 2.53 16.15 -6.12
CA THR A 55 3.30 14.94 -6.48
C THR A 55 4.77 15.17 -6.16
N PHE A 56 5.42 14.14 -5.60
CA PHE A 56 6.82 14.20 -5.18
C PHE A 56 7.55 12.94 -5.63
N GLU A 57 8.67 13.08 -6.29
CA GLU A 57 9.53 11.94 -6.60
C GLU A 57 10.15 11.42 -5.30
N MET A 58 10.04 10.10 -5.07
CA MET A 58 10.52 9.47 -3.85
C MET A 58 10.83 8.00 -4.08
N ASP A 59 12.08 7.61 -3.87
CA ASP A 59 12.47 6.21 -3.77
C ASP A 59 12.39 5.76 -2.31
N VAL A 60 11.42 4.91 -1.99
CA VAL A 60 11.24 4.37 -0.64
C VAL A 60 12.43 3.53 -0.15
N THR A 61 13.26 3.02 -1.06
CA THR A 61 14.45 2.22 -0.70
C THR A 61 15.63 3.09 -0.26
N ASP A 62 15.59 4.39 -0.56
CA ASP A 62 16.60 5.38 -0.16
C ASP A 62 16.05 6.32 0.93
N LEU A 63 16.58 6.18 2.14
CA LEU A 63 16.17 7.01 3.27
C LEU A 63 16.37 8.51 3.01
N ALA A 64 17.44 8.90 2.31
CA ALA A 64 17.70 10.30 1.99
C ALA A 64 16.65 10.86 1.02
N SER A 65 16.22 10.06 0.04
CA SER A 65 15.11 10.39 -0.84
C SER A 65 13.80 10.60 -0.08
N VAL A 66 13.51 9.73 0.90
CA VAL A 66 12.31 9.86 1.76
C VAL A 66 12.37 11.12 2.62
N GLU A 67 13.53 11.46 3.21
CA GLU A 67 13.72 12.68 3.98
C GLU A 67 13.55 13.94 3.12
N GLN A 68 14.12 13.94 1.92
CA GLN A 68 13.96 15.05 0.98
C GLN A 68 12.51 15.25 0.56
N ALA A 69 11.80 14.18 0.21
CA ALA A 69 10.38 14.24 -0.13
C ALA A 69 9.53 14.76 1.04
N ALA A 70 9.82 14.33 2.28
CA ALA A 70 9.12 14.82 3.46
C ALA A 70 9.32 16.35 3.67
N GLN A 71 10.52 16.87 3.43
CA GLN A 71 10.79 18.31 3.48
C GLN A 71 9.97 19.08 2.42
N GLN A 72 9.97 18.61 1.18
CA GLN A 72 9.19 19.22 0.09
C GLN A 72 7.68 19.19 0.38
N ILE A 73 7.16 18.11 0.97
CA ILE A 73 5.76 18.00 1.39
C ILE A 73 5.43 19.06 2.44
N VAL A 74 6.30 19.25 3.42
CA VAL A 74 6.12 20.26 4.48
C VAL A 74 6.19 21.68 3.93
N GLU A 75 7.09 21.95 3.01
CA GLU A 75 7.16 23.24 2.31
C GLU A 75 5.89 23.54 1.51
N THR A 76 5.30 22.51 0.90
CA THR A 76 4.10 22.65 0.07
C THR A 76 2.81 22.77 0.88
N PHE A 77 2.62 21.91 1.86
CA PHE A 77 1.35 21.74 2.57
C PHE A 77 1.41 22.07 4.07
N GLY A 78 2.61 22.18 4.65
CA GLY A 78 2.82 22.32 6.09
C GLY A 78 3.04 21.00 6.82
N GLU A 79 3.09 21.05 8.14
CA GLU A 79 3.51 19.91 8.99
C GLU A 79 2.37 18.99 9.43
N THR A 80 1.11 19.23 9.02
CA THR A 80 -0.05 18.46 9.51
C THR A 80 -0.19 17.10 8.78
N ILE A 81 0.91 16.34 8.76
CA ILE A 81 0.93 14.98 8.19
C ILE A 81 0.32 14.03 9.20
N THR A 82 -0.87 13.51 8.91
CA THR A 82 -1.65 12.66 9.82
C THR A 82 -1.93 11.27 9.28
N VAL A 83 -1.75 11.06 7.97
CA VAL A 83 -1.95 9.75 7.34
C VAL A 83 -0.71 9.39 6.52
N LEU A 84 -0.23 8.16 6.68
CA LEU A 84 0.75 7.52 5.82
C LEU A 84 0.16 6.22 5.27
N VAL A 85 0.12 6.10 3.95
CA VAL A 85 -0.23 4.84 3.28
C VAL A 85 1.03 4.24 2.67
N ASN A 86 1.57 3.20 3.28
CA ASN A 86 2.67 2.41 2.75
C ASN A 86 2.11 1.47 1.67
N ASN A 87 2.02 1.97 0.44
CA ASN A 87 1.47 1.26 -0.69
C ASN A 87 2.53 0.86 -1.73
N ALA A 88 3.68 1.51 -1.76
CA ALA A 88 4.77 1.15 -2.67
C ALA A 88 5.09 -0.34 -2.57
N GLY A 89 5.13 -1.02 -3.72
CA GLY A 89 5.40 -2.44 -3.76
C GLY A 89 5.55 -2.97 -5.17
N ILE A 90 6.33 -4.02 -5.28
CA ILE A 90 6.57 -4.78 -6.51
C ILE A 90 6.38 -6.27 -6.24
N ILE A 91 6.06 -7.01 -7.28
CA ILE A 91 6.02 -8.47 -7.26
C ILE A 91 7.03 -9.01 -8.27
N ASN A 92 7.63 -10.14 -7.95
CA ASN A 92 8.35 -10.94 -8.92
C ASN A 92 7.81 -12.38 -8.88
N ARG A 93 7.94 -13.06 -9.99
CA ARG A 93 7.63 -14.47 -10.09
C ARG A 93 8.93 -15.27 -10.15
N ALA A 94 9.20 -16.01 -9.08
CA ALA A 94 10.39 -16.82 -8.95
C ALA A 94 10.07 -18.08 -8.14
N PHE A 95 10.14 -19.23 -8.77
CA PHE A 95 10.05 -20.51 -8.08
C PHE A 95 11.38 -20.85 -7.42
N CYS A 96 11.33 -21.46 -6.24
CA CYS A 96 12.51 -21.88 -5.47
C CYS A 96 13.57 -22.61 -6.29
N LEU A 97 13.12 -23.46 -7.23
CA LEU A 97 14.00 -24.28 -8.07
C LEU A 97 14.47 -23.59 -9.36
N SER A 98 13.98 -22.38 -9.65
CA SER A 98 14.31 -21.69 -10.91
C SER A 98 15.71 -21.07 -10.93
N GLY A 99 16.42 -21.08 -9.82
CA GLY A 99 17.74 -20.45 -9.70
C GLY A 99 17.73 -18.94 -9.87
N GLN A 100 16.56 -18.31 -9.83
CA GLN A 100 16.46 -16.84 -9.92
C GLN A 100 17.15 -16.17 -8.75
N GLY A 101 17.99 -15.23 -9.09
CA GLY A 101 19.05 -14.75 -8.24
C GLY A 101 18.57 -14.01 -7.00
N PHE A 102 19.44 -14.00 -6.03
CA PHE A 102 19.36 -13.23 -4.78
C PHE A 102 19.03 -11.74 -5.02
N SER A 103 19.47 -11.18 -6.14
CA SER A 103 19.21 -9.79 -6.56
C SER A 103 17.72 -9.44 -6.65
N GLU A 104 16.92 -10.26 -7.32
CA GLU A 104 15.47 -10.01 -7.46
C GLU A 104 14.72 -10.17 -6.13
N THR A 105 15.11 -11.17 -5.32
CA THR A 105 14.58 -11.34 -3.97
C THR A 105 14.88 -10.10 -3.11
N THR A 106 16.12 -9.63 -3.12
CA THR A 106 16.55 -8.45 -2.36
C THR A 106 15.78 -7.20 -2.79
N LYS A 107 15.57 -7.01 -4.09
CA LYS A 107 14.80 -5.88 -4.62
C LYS A 107 13.36 -5.87 -4.08
N VAL A 108 12.68 -7.02 -4.10
CA VAL A 108 11.31 -7.13 -3.56
C VAL A 108 11.26 -6.83 -2.06
N ILE A 109 12.19 -7.38 -1.29
CA ILE A 109 12.27 -7.11 0.16
C ILE A 109 12.55 -5.62 0.42
N ASN A 110 13.49 -5.04 -0.31
CA ASN A 110 13.87 -3.64 -0.12
C ASN A 110 12.69 -2.70 -0.42
N VAL A 111 11.98 -2.89 -1.52
CA VAL A 111 10.84 -2.02 -1.86
C VAL A 111 9.68 -2.25 -0.89
N ASN A 112 9.23 -3.50 -0.72
CA ASN A 112 7.97 -3.79 -0.06
C ASN A 112 8.05 -3.71 1.48
N LEU A 113 9.22 -3.98 2.05
CA LEU A 113 9.42 -4.04 3.50
C LEU A 113 10.31 -2.90 3.99
N ILE A 114 11.55 -2.83 3.53
CA ILE A 114 12.48 -1.79 4.00
C ILE A 114 11.97 -0.40 3.61
N GLY A 115 11.37 -0.25 2.43
CA GLY A 115 10.74 1.01 2.00
C GLY A 115 9.62 1.47 2.93
N ALA A 116 8.81 0.55 3.46
CA ALA A 116 7.80 0.88 4.45
C ALA A 116 8.42 1.29 5.81
N PHE A 117 9.53 0.66 6.22
CA PHE A 117 10.30 1.08 7.41
C PHE A 117 10.88 2.48 7.23
N ASN A 118 11.52 2.77 6.09
CA ASN A 118 12.07 4.08 5.79
C ASN A 118 10.98 5.17 5.85
N SER A 119 9.87 4.98 5.12
CA SER A 119 8.76 5.91 5.09
C SER A 119 8.15 6.12 6.48
N THR A 120 7.90 5.03 7.21
CA THR A 120 7.35 5.11 8.57
C THR A 120 8.27 5.85 9.50
N SER A 121 9.59 5.60 9.47
CA SER A 121 10.57 6.23 10.37
C SER A 121 10.63 7.75 10.23
N ILE A 122 10.35 8.27 9.05
CA ILE A 122 10.36 9.72 8.77
C ILE A 122 9.00 10.33 9.09
N PHE A 123 7.90 9.78 8.53
CA PHE A 123 6.59 10.41 8.64
C PHE A 123 5.99 10.29 10.04
N VAL A 124 6.33 9.24 10.82
CA VAL A 124 5.88 9.08 12.20
C VAL A 124 6.34 10.24 13.11
N ARG A 125 7.46 10.90 12.80
CA ARG A 125 7.97 12.04 13.59
C ARG A 125 6.98 13.21 13.60
N TYR A 126 6.29 13.46 12.48
CA TYR A 126 5.25 14.50 12.37
C TYR A 126 4.00 14.09 13.17
N MET A 127 3.56 12.85 13.03
CA MET A 127 2.42 12.31 13.76
C MET A 127 2.65 12.31 15.29
N ALA A 128 3.86 11.98 15.73
CA ALA A 128 4.22 11.97 17.14
C ALA A 128 4.16 13.38 17.77
N ARG A 129 4.57 14.41 17.05
CA ARG A 129 4.43 15.82 17.49
C ARG A 129 2.98 16.24 17.63
N LEU A 130 2.11 15.74 16.73
CA LEU A 130 0.67 16.02 16.74
C LEU A 130 -0.08 15.18 17.78
N LYS A 131 0.53 14.12 18.31
CA LYS A 131 -0.12 13.07 19.10
C LYS A 131 -1.37 12.51 18.41
N TYR A 132 -1.27 12.35 17.10
CA TYR A 132 -2.33 11.82 16.26
C TYR A 132 -1.76 11.33 14.93
N GLY A 133 -2.16 10.15 14.49
CA GLY A 133 -1.76 9.62 13.19
C GLY A 133 -2.46 8.32 12.81
N ARG A 134 -2.39 8.02 11.53
CA ARG A 134 -2.86 6.77 10.91
C ARG A 134 -1.79 6.26 9.97
N ILE A 135 -1.26 5.09 10.23
CA ILE A 135 -0.36 4.38 9.32
C ILE A 135 -1.13 3.19 8.76
N ILE A 136 -1.27 3.15 7.45
CA ILE A 136 -2.03 2.11 6.75
C ILE A 136 -1.06 1.39 5.81
N ASN A 137 -0.80 0.13 6.09
CA ASN A 137 0.11 -0.70 5.32
C ASN A 137 -0.66 -1.54 4.30
N ILE A 138 -0.32 -1.46 3.03
CA ILE A 138 -0.89 -2.34 2.00
C ILE A 138 -0.08 -3.63 1.97
N ALA A 139 -0.58 -4.61 2.71
CA ALA A 139 -0.03 -5.96 2.78
C ALA A 139 -0.54 -6.82 1.59
N SER A 140 -0.82 -8.09 1.83
CA SER A 140 -1.44 -9.03 0.89
C SER A 140 -1.86 -10.29 1.63
N ILE A 141 -2.85 -11.00 1.11
CA ILE A 141 -3.13 -12.38 1.56
C ILE A 141 -1.93 -13.31 1.37
N ALA A 142 -1.05 -13.01 0.40
CA ALA A 142 0.21 -13.74 0.21
C ALA A 142 1.15 -13.64 1.43
N GLY A 143 1.02 -12.59 2.24
CA GLY A 143 1.73 -12.46 3.50
C GLY A 143 1.11 -13.30 4.64
N ILE A 144 -0.12 -13.78 4.47
CA ILE A 144 -0.83 -14.59 5.47
C ILE A 144 -0.63 -16.09 5.17
N TRP A 145 -0.69 -16.50 3.89
CA TRP A 145 -0.66 -17.94 3.50
C TRP A 145 0.57 -18.33 2.71
N GLY A 146 1.35 -17.35 2.26
CA GLY A 146 2.34 -17.56 1.23
C GLY A 146 1.73 -17.53 -0.18
N ALA A 147 2.60 -17.53 -1.18
CA ALA A 147 2.19 -17.60 -2.58
C ALA A 147 3.24 -18.42 -3.35
N ALA A 148 2.81 -19.53 -3.93
CA ALA A 148 3.68 -20.34 -4.76
C ALA A 148 4.24 -19.51 -5.93
N GLY A 149 5.54 -19.58 -6.16
CA GLY A 149 6.21 -18.80 -7.19
C GLY A 149 6.39 -17.31 -6.86
N SER A 150 6.14 -16.88 -5.61
CA SER A 150 6.31 -15.48 -5.16
C SER A 150 6.76 -15.42 -3.69
N SER A 151 7.69 -16.29 -3.30
CA SER A 151 8.11 -16.42 -1.90
C SER A 151 8.70 -15.13 -1.32
N ALA A 152 9.49 -14.38 -2.08
CA ALA A 152 10.04 -13.09 -1.64
C ALA A 152 8.93 -12.06 -1.41
N TYR A 153 7.93 -12.02 -2.29
CA TYR A 153 6.76 -11.16 -2.12
C TYR A 153 5.96 -11.55 -0.87
N GLY A 154 5.62 -12.84 -0.73
CA GLY A 154 4.93 -13.35 0.46
C GLY A 154 5.67 -13.02 1.75
N ALA A 155 6.99 -13.28 1.79
CA ALA A 155 7.84 -12.96 2.94
C ALA A 155 7.86 -11.45 3.25
N SER A 156 7.97 -10.58 2.23
CA SER A 156 7.94 -9.13 2.42
C SER A 156 6.61 -8.65 3.01
N LYS A 157 5.49 -9.21 2.55
CA LYS A 157 4.16 -8.84 3.04
C LYS A 157 3.85 -9.44 4.41
N ALA A 158 4.38 -10.63 4.74
CA ALA A 158 4.34 -11.20 6.08
C ALA A 158 5.15 -10.34 7.07
N GLY A 159 6.35 -9.89 6.68
CA GLY A 159 7.15 -8.96 7.46
C GLY A 159 6.41 -7.63 7.72
N LEU A 160 5.71 -7.10 6.72
CA LEU A 160 4.93 -5.87 6.87
C LEU A 160 3.71 -6.07 7.81
N ILE A 161 3.08 -7.23 7.79
CA ILE A 161 2.03 -7.61 8.76
C ILE A 161 2.59 -7.60 10.18
N SER A 162 3.71 -8.27 10.42
CA SER A 162 4.37 -8.30 11.73
C SER A 162 4.80 -6.90 12.18
N ALA A 163 5.35 -6.09 11.27
CA ALA A 163 5.69 -4.69 11.56
C ALA A 163 4.45 -3.87 11.94
N THR A 164 3.31 -4.08 11.28
CA THR A 164 2.05 -3.42 11.62
C THR A 164 1.65 -3.65 13.07
N GLU A 165 1.72 -4.91 13.52
CA GLU A 165 1.39 -5.28 14.89
C GLU A 165 2.36 -4.68 15.91
N SER A 166 3.65 -4.67 15.59
CA SER A 166 4.70 -4.10 16.43
C SER A 166 4.55 -2.59 16.56
N TRP A 167 4.47 -1.88 15.43
CA TRP A 167 4.31 -0.42 15.41
C TRP A 167 3.01 0.04 16.06
N GLY A 168 1.92 -0.72 15.91
CA GLY A 168 0.67 -0.40 16.59
C GLY A 168 0.81 -0.39 18.11
N ARG A 169 1.58 -1.34 18.68
CA ARG A 169 1.87 -1.39 20.11
C ARG A 169 2.80 -0.26 20.54
N GLU A 170 3.83 0.03 19.77
CA GLU A 170 4.82 1.08 20.05
C GLU A 170 4.21 2.49 19.98
N LEU A 171 3.37 2.73 18.98
CA LEU A 171 2.86 4.05 18.64
C LEU A 171 1.47 4.35 19.23
N GLY A 172 0.76 3.32 19.71
CA GLY A 172 -0.53 3.46 20.36
C GLY A 172 -0.55 4.48 21.50
N PRO A 173 0.46 4.52 22.41
CA PRO A 173 0.55 5.54 23.46
C PRO A 173 0.62 6.99 22.95
N LEU A 174 1.03 7.18 21.69
CA LEU A 174 1.06 8.48 21.02
C LEU A 174 -0.22 8.79 20.23
N ASN A 175 -1.28 7.99 20.41
CA ASN A 175 -2.52 8.11 19.65
C ASN A 175 -2.33 7.95 18.13
N ILE A 176 -1.36 7.13 17.74
CA ILE A 176 -1.12 6.76 16.35
C ILE A 176 -1.57 5.32 16.18
N SER A 177 -2.53 5.07 15.29
CA SER A 177 -2.94 3.70 14.96
C SER A 177 -2.22 3.20 13.71
N VAL A 178 -1.87 1.92 13.74
CA VAL A 178 -1.25 1.23 12.61
C VAL A 178 -2.11 0.04 12.22
N THR A 179 -2.50 -0.03 10.96
CA THR A 179 -3.35 -1.10 10.43
C THR A 179 -2.78 -1.62 9.11
N ALA A 180 -3.08 -2.85 8.77
CA ALA A 180 -2.77 -3.41 7.46
C ALA A 180 -4.05 -3.79 6.73
N VAL A 181 -4.14 -3.45 5.46
CA VAL A 181 -5.09 -4.04 4.52
C VAL A 181 -4.36 -5.14 3.76
N ALA A 182 -4.92 -6.33 3.70
CA ALA A 182 -4.35 -7.48 3.00
C ALA A 182 -5.25 -7.88 1.81
N PRO A 183 -5.08 -7.24 0.64
CA PRO A 183 -5.88 -7.54 -0.53
C PRO A 183 -5.65 -8.97 -1.02
N GLY A 184 -6.72 -9.58 -1.54
CA GLY A 184 -6.68 -10.75 -2.39
C GLY A 184 -6.22 -10.40 -3.81
N VAL A 185 -6.67 -11.21 -4.77
CA VAL A 185 -6.38 -10.96 -6.18
C VAL A 185 -7.26 -9.81 -6.68
N CYS A 186 -6.63 -8.72 -7.11
CA CYS A 186 -7.29 -7.53 -7.63
C CYS A 186 -6.84 -7.24 -9.07
N LYS A 187 -7.76 -6.74 -9.91
CA LYS A 187 -7.44 -6.29 -11.28
C LYS A 187 -6.55 -5.05 -11.25
N THR A 188 -5.28 -5.26 -11.54
CA THR A 188 -4.23 -4.22 -11.63
C THR A 188 -3.23 -4.64 -12.69
N ASP A 189 -2.44 -3.71 -13.21
CA ASP A 189 -1.32 -4.01 -14.12
C ASP A 189 -0.37 -5.08 -13.53
N MET A 190 -0.26 -5.13 -12.22
CA MET A 190 0.51 -6.15 -11.50
C MET A 190 -0.08 -7.56 -11.66
N LEU A 191 -1.41 -7.68 -11.70
CA LEU A 191 -2.08 -8.96 -11.95
C LEU A 191 -1.92 -9.37 -13.42
N GLU A 192 -2.05 -8.45 -14.36
CA GLU A 192 -1.89 -8.73 -15.79
C GLU A 192 -0.51 -9.34 -16.06
N GLN A 193 0.55 -8.74 -15.53
CA GLN A 193 1.91 -9.29 -15.60
C GLN A 193 2.03 -10.67 -14.95
N PHE A 194 1.22 -10.95 -13.92
CA PHE A 194 1.24 -12.24 -13.24
C PHE A 194 0.48 -13.31 -14.04
N VAL A 195 -0.61 -12.95 -14.73
CA VAL A 195 -1.46 -13.86 -15.53
C VAL A 195 -0.79 -14.21 -16.85
N GLU A 196 -0.20 -13.25 -17.58
CA GLU A 196 0.48 -13.45 -18.86
C GLU A 196 1.62 -14.48 -18.81
N SER A 197 2.13 -14.78 -17.63
CA SER A 197 3.22 -15.73 -17.40
C SER A 197 2.79 -17.05 -16.75
N GLY A 198 1.49 -17.40 -16.67
CA GLY A 198 1.02 -18.52 -15.88
C GLY A 198 -0.12 -19.39 -16.43
N PRO A 199 -0.47 -20.48 -15.75
CA PRO A 199 -1.47 -21.47 -16.19
C PRO A 199 -2.93 -20.95 -16.17
N MET A 200 -3.17 -19.70 -15.80
CA MET A 200 -4.54 -19.12 -15.77
C MET A 200 -5.07 -18.74 -17.16
N GLU A 201 -4.20 -18.67 -18.16
CA GLU A 201 -4.54 -18.26 -19.53
C GLU A 201 -5.52 -19.21 -20.24
N SER A 202 -5.52 -20.49 -19.86
CA SER A 202 -6.27 -21.55 -20.57
C SER A 202 -7.67 -21.88 -20.02
N ALA A 203 -8.05 -21.39 -18.82
CA ALA A 203 -9.21 -21.86 -18.10
C ALA A 203 -10.48 -20.95 -18.18
N GLY A 204 -10.37 -19.76 -18.80
CA GLY A 204 -11.42 -18.75 -18.79
C GLY A 204 -11.51 -18.02 -17.45
N GLU A 205 -11.24 -16.71 -17.44
CA GLU A 205 -11.13 -15.87 -16.24
C GLU A 205 -12.32 -16.03 -15.28
N ASP A 206 -13.55 -15.95 -15.79
CA ASP A 206 -14.76 -16.00 -14.97
C ASP A 206 -14.94 -17.34 -14.21
N LYS A 207 -14.54 -18.44 -14.81
CA LYS A 207 -14.66 -19.76 -14.18
C LYS A 207 -13.65 -19.95 -13.06
N VAL A 208 -12.41 -19.47 -13.27
CA VAL A 208 -11.34 -19.49 -12.26
C VAL A 208 -11.72 -18.59 -11.09
N VAL A 209 -12.18 -17.37 -11.37
CA VAL A 209 -12.61 -16.43 -10.34
C VAL A 209 -13.67 -17.03 -9.43
N ARG A 210 -14.73 -17.57 -10.02
CA ARG A 210 -15.86 -18.16 -9.27
C ARG A 210 -15.47 -19.39 -8.46
N SER A 211 -14.40 -20.08 -8.85
CA SER A 211 -13.90 -21.25 -8.10
C SER A 211 -13.05 -20.90 -6.89
N ILE A 212 -12.45 -19.70 -6.85
CA ILE A 212 -11.51 -19.32 -5.79
C ILE A 212 -11.93 -18.08 -4.99
N VAL A 213 -12.82 -17.23 -5.53
CA VAL A 213 -13.33 -16.03 -4.87
C VAL A 213 -14.83 -16.17 -4.61
N PRO A 214 -15.28 -16.44 -3.38
CA PRO A 214 -16.70 -16.64 -3.05
C PRO A 214 -17.62 -15.48 -3.49
N VAL A 215 -17.14 -14.24 -3.48
CA VAL A 215 -17.90 -13.08 -4.00
C VAL A 215 -18.09 -13.13 -5.53
N GLY A 216 -17.38 -14.03 -6.23
CA GLY A 216 -17.55 -14.30 -7.66
C GLY A 216 -16.93 -13.28 -8.61
N ARG A 217 -16.09 -12.38 -8.10
CA ARG A 217 -15.32 -11.41 -8.91
C ARG A 217 -13.93 -11.15 -8.32
N TRP A 218 -13.02 -10.71 -9.15
CA TRP A 218 -11.77 -10.12 -8.66
C TRP A 218 -12.03 -8.84 -7.89
N GLY A 219 -11.16 -8.54 -6.93
CA GLY A 219 -11.11 -7.23 -6.32
C GLY A 219 -10.72 -6.15 -7.34
N THR A 220 -11.01 -4.91 -7.00
CA THR A 220 -10.64 -3.73 -7.79
C THR A 220 -9.77 -2.80 -6.93
N PRO A 221 -9.03 -1.87 -7.55
CA PRO A 221 -8.36 -0.81 -6.80
C PRO A 221 -9.30 -0.01 -5.91
N ASP A 222 -10.55 0.20 -6.34
CA ASP A 222 -11.54 0.94 -5.57
C ASP A 222 -11.97 0.19 -4.31
N ASP A 223 -12.09 -1.15 -4.34
CA ASP A 223 -12.37 -1.94 -3.14
C ASP A 223 -11.31 -1.69 -2.04
N VAL A 224 -10.03 -1.61 -2.44
CA VAL A 224 -8.93 -1.32 -1.52
C VAL A 224 -8.97 0.14 -1.05
N ALA A 225 -9.24 1.07 -1.96
CA ALA A 225 -9.26 2.50 -1.67
C ALA A 225 -10.38 2.86 -0.69
N GLU A 226 -11.57 2.26 -0.79
CA GLU A 226 -12.67 2.47 0.16
C GLU A 226 -12.29 2.08 1.58
N VAL A 227 -11.64 0.92 1.76
CA VAL A 227 -11.17 0.48 3.08
C VAL A 227 -10.09 1.42 3.62
N VAL A 228 -9.16 1.86 2.77
CA VAL A 228 -8.12 2.85 3.16
C VAL A 228 -8.76 4.18 3.55
N GLY A 229 -9.74 4.67 2.79
CA GLY A 229 -10.50 5.88 3.11
C GLY A 229 -11.21 5.80 4.45
N PHE A 230 -11.86 4.66 4.74
CA PHE A 230 -12.44 4.40 6.05
C PHE A 230 -11.41 4.44 7.17
N LEU A 231 -10.28 3.75 7.01
CA LEU A 231 -9.21 3.72 8.01
C LEU A 231 -8.58 5.09 8.24
N ALA A 232 -8.39 5.87 7.19
CA ALA A 232 -7.84 7.23 7.27
C ALA A 232 -8.77 8.19 8.01
N SER A 233 -10.09 8.09 7.78
CA SER A 233 -11.11 8.97 8.38
C SER A 233 -11.70 8.47 9.70
N CYS A 234 -11.36 7.25 10.10
CA CYS A 234 -11.89 6.61 11.31
C CYS A 234 -11.55 7.44 12.57
N LYS A 235 -12.57 7.79 13.36
CA LYS A 235 -12.38 8.62 14.55
C LYS A 235 -11.80 7.85 15.74
N THR A 236 -12.00 6.53 15.79
CA THR A 236 -11.46 5.72 16.87
C THR A 236 -10.01 5.32 16.58
N ASN A 237 -9.16 5.35 17.60
CA ASN A 237 -7.82 4.77 17.58
C ASN A 237 -7.79 3.33 18.15
N TYR A 238 -8.96 2.80 18.55
CA TYR A 238 -9.05 1.44 19.10
C TYR A 238 -8.90 0.36 18.03
N LEU A 239 -9.13 0.71 16.76
CA LEU A 239 -8.77 -0.12 15.62
C LEU A 239 -7.26 0.05 15.34
N ASN A 240 -6.47 -0.71 16.05
CA ASN A 240 -5.01 -0.64 16.04
C ASN A 240 -4.40 -2.05 15.97
N SER A 241 -3.23 -2.21 15.38
CA SER A 241 -2.55 -3.50 15.16
C SER A 241 -3.41 -4.52 14.38
N ALA A 242 -4.43 -4.04 13.67
CA ALA A 242 -5.35 -4.92 12.94
C ALA A 242 -4.83 -5.23 11.53
N VAL A 243 -5.01 -6.48 11.12
CA VAL A 243 -4.79 -6.93 9.75
C VAL A 243 -6.15 -7.26 9.15
N ILE A 244 -6.53 -6.55 8.10
CA ILE A 244 -7.85 -6.64 7.47
C ILE A 244 -7.70 -7.36 6.12
N PRO A 245 -8.07 -8.64 6.03
CA PRO A 245 -8.14 -9.34 4.76
C PRO A 245 -9.25 -8.74 3.89
N LEU A 246 -8.93 -8.42 2.65
CA LEU A 246 -9.87 -7.91 1.66
C LEU A 246 -9.76 -8.77 0.40
N ASP A 247 -10.36 -9.95 0.45
CA ASP A 247 -10.07 -11.05 -0.45
C ASP A 247 -11.33 -11.71 -1.06
N GLY A 248 -12.51 -11.11 -0.85
CA GLY A 248 -13.76 -11.65 -1.34
C GLY A 248 -14.12 -13.04 -0.77
N GLY A 249 -13.53 -13.39 0.37
CA GLY A 249 -13.74 -14.67 1.05
C GLY A 249 -12.79 -15.80 0.62
N MET A 250 -11.79 -15.52 -0.22
CA MET A 250 -10.78 -16.51 -0.66
C MET A 250 -10.16 -17.29 0.52
N ARG A 251 -10.04 -16.64 1.67
CA ARG A 251 -9.37 -17.19 2.86
C ARG A 251 -10.09 -18.37 3.49
N VAL A 252 -11.36 -18.51 3.25
CA VAL A 252 -12.18 -19.54 3.93
C VAL A 252 -12.13 -20.88 3.20
N GLY A 253 -11.54 -20.93 2.02
CA GLY A 253 -11.57 -22.11 1.16
C GLY A 253 -12.97 -22.36 0.59
N THR A 254 -13.05 -22.87 -0.59
CA THR A 254 -14.29 -23.46 -1.09
C THR A 254 -14.53 -24.77 -0.34
N LEU A 255 -15.68 -24.85 0.34
CA LEU A 255 -16.22 -26.11 0.85
C LEU A 255 -16.36 -27.13 -0.27
#